data_58739a373b549c5a04dff4f7400e1374
#
_entry.id   58739a373b549c5a04dff4f7400e1374
#
_cell.length_a   1.000
_cell.length_b   1.000
_cell.length_c   1.000
_cell.angle_alpha   90.00
_cell.angle_beta   90.00
_cell.angle_gamma   90.00
#
_symmetry.space_group_name_H-M   'P 1'
#
loop_
_entity.id
_entity.type
_entity.pdbx_description
1 polymer ?
#
loop_
_entity_poly.entity_id
_entity_poly.type
_entity_poly.pdbx_seq_one_letter_code
_entity_poly.pdbx_strand_id
1 'polypeptide(L)'
;MTTTLRATFTVQLTPADPIPGSAARFDLAKTWSGDLTGTSHGTMTTAGDPATGDAGYVATETFEGTIAGRVGTLTFLQLGTMAGGEPQLSYVIAPGSGTGQLVGKLGTLSIGDIDEDGNHEVTVQLA
;
A
#
# COMPACT_ATOMS: atom_id res chain seq x y z
N MET A 1 -19.28 1.49 11.89
CA MET A 1 -18.31 2.02 12.89
C MET A 1 -16.90 1.82 12.36
N THR A 2 -16.06 2.82 12.50
CA THR A 2 -14.70 2.79 12.00
C THR A 2 -13.72 2.65 13.16
N THR A 3 -12.78 1.74 13.02
CA THR A 3 -11.71 1.55 13.98
C THR A 3 -10.40 2.10 13.40
N THR A 4 -9.71 2.92 14.16
CA THR A 4 -8.41 3.45 13.76
C THR A 4 -7.31 2.53 14.24
N LEU A 5 -6.51 2.05 13.30
CA LEU A 5 -5.36 1.18 13.56
C LEU A 5 -4.07 1.90 13.18
N ARG A 6 -2.97 1.50 13.80
CA ARG A 6 -1.65 2.03 13.50
C ARG A 6 -0.69 0.88 13.24
N ALA A 7 0.09 1.03 12.18
CA ALA A 7 1.06 0.03 11.78
C ALA A 7 2.26 0.70 11.14
N THR A 8 3.30 -0.08 10.89
CA THR A 8 4.44 0.34 10.09
C THR A 8 4.73 -0.73 9.06
N PHE A 9 5.33 -0.33 7.94
CA PHE A 9 5.88 -1.31 6.99
C PHE A 9 7.24 -0.88 6.50
N THR A 10 8.04 -1.87 6.15
CA THR A 10 9.23 -1.69 5.31
C THR A 10 8.89 -2.21 3.93
N VAL A 11 9.50 -1.64 2.90
CA VAL A 11 9.21 -2.01 1.52
C VAL A 11 10.50 -2.30 0.76
N GLN A 12 10.43 -3.34 -0.08
CA GLN A 12 11.47 -3.69 -1.03
C GLN A 12 10.88 -3.61 -2.43
N LEU A 13 11.51 -2.82 -3.30
CA LEU A 13 11.09 -2.65 -4.68
C LEU A 13 12.15 -3.28 -5.58
N THR A 14 11.74 -4.23 -6.42
CA THR A 14 12.61 -4.90 -7.37
C THR A 14 12.19 -4.51 -8.78
N PRO A 15 13.09 -3.89 -9.59
CA PRO A 15 12.74 -3.53 -10.96
C PRO A 15 12.32 -4.74 -11.78
N ALA A 16 11.27 -4.56 -12.59
CA ALA A 16 10.74 -5.57 -13.49
C ALA A 16 10.56 -4.96 -14.88
N ASP A 17 10.24 -5.79 -15.88
CA ASP A 17 10.02 -5.30 -17.25
C ASP A 17 8.81 -4.37 -17.28
N PRO A 18 8.94 -3.16 -17.87
CA PRO A 18 7.82 -2.24 -17.96
C PRO A 18 6.72 -2.77 -18.89
N ILE A 19 5.47 -2.47 -18.54
CA ILE A 19 4.36 -2.73 -19.45
C ILE A 19 4.23 -1.55 -20.42
N PRO A 20 3.65 -1.77 -21.62
CA PRO A 20 3.49 -0.69 -22.59
C PRO A 20 2.74 0.51 -21.99
N GLY A 21 3.30 1.72 -22.20
CA GLY A 21 2.73 2.97 -21.68
C GLY A 21 3.12 3.30 -20.24
N SER A 22 3.93 2.48 -19.60
CA SER A 22 4.43 2.69 -18.24
C SER A 22 5.88 3.18 -18.29
N ALA A 23 6.26 4.08 -17.39
CA ALA A 23 7.64 4.52 -17.28
C ALA A 23 8.51 3.46 -16.61
N ALA A 24 7.95 2.71 -15.63
CA ALA A 24 8.65 1.63 -14.96
C ALA A 24 7.66 0.69 -14.29
N ARG A 25 8.12 -0.53 -14.01
CA ARG A 25 7.38 -1.49 -13.19
C ARG A 25 8.30 -2.08 -12.13
N PHE A 26 7.75 -2.28 -10.95
CA PHE A 26 8.46 -2.87 -9.82
C PHE A 26 7.60 -3.96 -9.22
N ASP A 27 8.26 -5.04 -8.80
CA ASP A 27 7.65 -5.97 -7.85
C ASP A 27 7.89 -5.42 -6.46
N LEU A 28 6.86 -5.41 -5.63
CA LEU A 28 6.97 -4.91 -4.28
C LEU A 28 6.73 -6.00 -3.24
N ALA A 29 7.46 -5.89 -2.14
CA ALA A 29 7.28 -6.74 -0.98
C ALA A 29 7.35 -5.86 0.26
N LYS A 30 6.35 -5.99 1.13
CA LYS A 30 6.30 -5.25 2.39
C LYS A 30 6.28 -6.19 3.57
N THR A 31 6.91 -5.78 4.66
CA THR A 31 6.79 -6.42 5.96
C THR A 31 6.10 -5.44 6.90
N TRP A 32 5.02 -5.90 7.50
CA TRP A 32 4.14 -5.09 8.36
C TRP A 32 4.34 -5.43 9.82
N SER A 33 4.23 -4.42 10.68
CA SER A 33 4.29 -4.55 12.14
C SER A 33 3.27 -3.63 12.78
N GLY A 34 2.84 -3.95 14.00
CA GLY A 34 1.84 -3.19 14.73
C GLY A 34 0.47 -3.85 14.65
N ASP A 35 -0.57 -3.04 14.44
CA ASP A 35 -1.94 -3.55 14.34
C ASP A 35 -2.16 -4.36 13.05
N LEU A 36 -1.29 -4.19 12.05
CA LEU A 36 -1.15 -5.09 10.92
C LEU A 36 0.19 -5.79 11.07
N THR A 37 0.18 -7.12 11.06
CA THR A 37 1.40 -7.94 11.16
C THR A 37 1.35 -9.00 10.08
N GLY A 38 2.37 -9.05 9.25
CA GLY A 38 2.45 -9.99 8.15
C GLY A 38 3.22 -9.42 6.97
N THR A 39 2.90 -9.90 5.79
CA THR A 39 3.58 -9.50 4.55
C THR A 39 2.57 -9.13 3.48
N SER A 40 3.00 -8.27 2.55
CA SER A 40 2.24 -8.06 1.32
C SER A 40 3.18 -8.09 0.13
N HIS A 41 2.65 -8.54 -1.00
CA HIS A 41 3.37 -8.66 -2.26
C HIS A 41 2.49 -8.13 -3.38
N GLY A 42 3.10 -7.45 -4.33
CA GLY A 42 2.35 -6.92 -5.44
C GLY A 42 3.22 -6.28 -6.50
N THR A 43 2.59 -5.45 -7.30
CA THR A 43 3.21 -4.79 -8.45
C THR A 43 2.87 -3.32 -8.43
N MET A 44 3.87 -2.49 -8.73
CA MET A 44 3.72 -1.06 -8.91
C MET A 44 4.13 -0.67 -10.33
N THR A 45 3.29 0.11 -11.00
CA THR A 45 3.62 0.70 -12.31
C THR A 45 3.58 2.22 -12.20
N THR A 46 4.48 2.89 -12.92
CA THR A 46 4.67 4.32 -12.80
C THR A 46 4.42 5.04 -14.12
N ALA A 47 4.20 6.35 -14.03
CA ALA A 47 4.16 7.26 -15.18
C ALA A 47 4.76 8.59 -14.76
N GLY A 48 5.32 9.32 -15.73
CA GLY A 48 5.97 10.58 -15.44
C GLY A 48 7.35 10.43 -14.82
N ASP A 49 7.92 11.53 -14.38
CA ASP A 49 9.24 11.58 -13.75
C ASP A 49 9.16 12.38 -12.44
N PRO A 50 9.34 11.72 -11.27
CA PRO A 50 9.25 12.41 -9.98
C PRO A 50 10.21 13.60 -9.85
N ALA A 51 11.33 13.58 -10.55
CA ALA A 51 12.30 14.68 -10.51
C ALA A 51 11.73 15.99 -11.08
N THR A 52 10.70 15.91 -11.92
CA THR A 52 10.04 17.10 -12.48
C THR A 52 8.93 17.65 -11.58
N GLY A 53 8.51 16.89 -10.56
CA GLY A 53 7.35 17.22 -9.73
C GLY A 53 6.03 16.71 -10.30
N ASP A 54 6.06 16.02 -11.45
CA ASP A 54 4.87 15.51 -12.14
C ASP A 54 5.06 14.02 -12.43
N ALA A 55 4.36 13.19 -11.68
CA ALA A 55 4.46 11.73 -11.80
C ALA A 55 3.29 11.05 -11.11
N GLY A 56 3.18 9.76 -11.30
CA GLY A 56 2.20 8.96 -10.59
C GLY A 56 2.52 7.47 -10.64
N TYR A 57 1.83 6.71 -9.81
CA TYR A 57 1.94 5.27 -9.82
C TYR A 57 0.64 4.63 -9.38
N VAL A 58 0.44 3.39 -9.77
CA VAL A 58 -0.60 2.52 -9.24
C VAL A 58 0.05 1.24 -8.70
N ALA A 59 -0.47 0.74 -7.60
CA ALA A 59 0.01 -0.50 -7.02
C ALA A 59 -1.17 -1.37 -6.59
N THR A 60 -1.01 -2.66 -6.79
CA THR A 60 -1.92 -3.69 -6.29
C THR A 60 -1.07 -4.65 -5.45
N GLU A 61 -1.44 -4.83 -4.19
CA GLU A 61 -0.70 -5.70 -3.29
C GLU A 61 -1.64 -6.58 -2.49
N THR A 62 -1.28 -7.84 -2.32
CA THR A 62 -2.02 -8.78 -1.49
C THR A 62 -1.32 -8.94 -0.15
N PHE A 63 -2.06 -8.64 0.90
CA PHE A 63 -1.63 -8.78 2.29
C PHE A 63 -2.03 -10.15 2.82
N GLU A 64 -1.13 -10.77 3.57
CA GLU A 64 -1.38 -12.00 4.30
C GLU A 64 -0.87 -11.84 5.72
N GLY A 65 -1.73 -12.03 6.69
CA GLY A 65 -1.34 -11.89 8.08
C GLY A 65 -2.51 -11.59 8.99
N THR A 66 -2.25 -10.74 9.98
CA THR A 66 -3.21 -10.40 11.04
C THR A 66 -3.50 -8.91 11.03
N ILE A 67 -4.77 -8.56 11.05
CA ILE A 67 -5.24 -7.17 11.20
C ILE A 67 -6.14 -7.12 12.43
N ALA A 68 -5.73 -6.36 13.44
CA ALA A 68 -6.46 -6.22 14.71
C ALA A 68 -6.84 -7.58 15.30
N GLY A 69 -5.92 -8.54 15.29
CA GLY A 69 -6.12 -9.87 15.82
C GLY A 69 -6.88 -10.84 14.91
N ARG A 70 -7.23 -10.45 13.69
CA ARG A 70 -7.97 -11.27 12.73
C ARG A 70 -7.05 -11.74 11.63
N VAL A 71 -7.04 -13.04 11.38
CA VAL A 71 -6.14 -13.68 10.40
C VAL A 71 -6.84 -13.85 9.06
N GLY A 72 -6.14 -13.52 7.99
CA GLY A 72 -6.64 -13.72 6.64
C GLY A 72 -5.77 -13.02 5.60
N THR A 73 -6.34 -12.87 4.41
CA THR A 73 -5.71 -12.12 3.31
C THR A 73 -6.67 -11.06 2.80
N LEU A 74 -6.13 -10.02 2.22
CA LEU A 74 -6.91 -9.04 1.46
C LEU A 74 -5.97 -8.29 0.52
N THR A 75 -6.55 -7.50 -0.39
CA THR A 75 -5.79 -6.74 -1.37
C THR A 75 -5.93 -5.26 -1.09
N PHE A 76 -4.79 -4.55 -1.10
CA PHE A 76 -4.76 -3.09 -1.08
C PHE A 76 -4.59 -2.57 -2.50
N LEU A 77 -5.28 -1.47 -2.80
CA LEU A 77 -5.12 -0.71 -4.04
C LEU A 77 -4.59 0.67 -3.68
N GLN A 78 -3.56 1.11 -4.40
CA GLN A 78 -2.88 2.36 -4.12
C GLN A 78 -2.71 3.17 -5.39
N LEU A 79 -3.10 4.44 -5.34
CA LEU A 79 -2.88 5.41 -6.40
C LEU A 79 -2.19 6.63 -5.78
N GLY A 80 -0.96 6.87 -6.19
CA GLY A 80 -0.21 8.05 -5.78
C GLY A 80 0.06 8.95 -6.97
N THR A 81 -0.16 10.23 -6.81
CA THR A 81 0.16 11.23 -7.84
C THR A 81 0.92 12.40 -7.23
N MET A 82 1.71 13.04 -8.06
CA MET A 82 2.37 14.30 -7.75
C MET A 82 2.19 15.22 -8.93
N ALA A 83 1.66 16.42 -8.69
CA ALA A 83 1.47 17.44 -9.71
C ALA A 83 1.97 18.76 -9.13
N GLY A 84 2.91 19.40 -9.84
CA GLY A 84 3.54 20.62 -9.34
C GLY A 84 4.22 20.44 -7.98
N GLY A 85 4.72 19.24 -7.68
CA GLY A 85 5.32 18.90 -6.40
C GLY A 85 4.31 18.55 -5.29
N GLU A 86 3.01 18.63 -5.56
CA GLU A 86 1.96 18.36 -4.55
C GLU A 86 1.53 16.91 -4.61
N PRO A 87 1.74 16.13 -3.52
CA PRO A 87 1.37 14.73 -3.48
C PRO A 87 -0.10 14.52 -3.16
N GLN A 88 -0.69 13.49 -3.76
CA GLN A 88 -2.02 12.98 -3.40
C GLN A 88 -1.94 11.45 -3.34
N LEU A 89 -2.61 10.86 -2.37
CA LEU A 89 -2.61 9.42 -2.17
C LEU A 89 -4.04 8.92 -1.95
N SER A 90 -4.39 7.89 -2.71
CA SER A 90 -5.58 7.08 -2.44
C SER A 90 -5.11 5.66 -2.18
N TYR A 91 -5.39 5.14 -0.99
CA TYR A 91 -4.91 3.84 -0.55
C TYR A 91 -6.05 3.15 0.19
N VAL A 92 -6.58 2.08 -0.38
CA VAL A 92 -7.83 1.47 0.09
C VAL A 92 -7.73 -0.06 0.10
N ILE A 93 -8.58 -0.68 0.90
CA ILE A 93 -8.84 -2.12 0.80
C ILE A 93 -9.77 -2.34 -0.40
N ALA A 94 -9.39 -3.22 -1.32
CA ALA A 94 -10.25 -3.59 -2.44
C ALA A 94 -11.49 -4.31 -1.90
N PRO A 95 -12.70 -3.78 -2.15
CA PRO A 95 -13.93 -4.47 -1.71
C PRO A 95 -14.00 -5.89 -2.27
N GLY A 96 -14.41 -6.82 -1.42
CA GLY A 96 -14.55 -8.23 -1.82
C GLY A 96 -13.25 -9.03 -1.83
N SER A 97 -12.11 -8.43 -1.48
CA SER A 97 -10.83 -9.13 -1.52
C SER A 97 -10.50 -9.92 -0.25
N GLY A 98 -11.21 -9.69 0.84
CA GLY A 98 -10.91 -10.33 2.13
C GLY A 98 -11.21 -11.81 2.16
N THR A 99 -10.35 -12.58 2.83
CA THR A 99 -10.52 -14.00 3.09
C THR A 99 -10.34 -14.29 4.57
N GLY A 100 -10.73 -15.49 5.01
CA GLY A 100 -10.60 -15.88 6.41
C GLY A 100 -11.41 -14.95 7.31
N GLN A 101 -10.79 -14.45 8.36
CA GLN A 101 -11.43 -13.50 9.28
C GLN A 101 -11.49 -12.07 8.73
N LEU A 102 -10.95 -11.83 7.54
CA LEU A 102 -10.95 -10.51 6.90
C LEU A 102 -12.03 -10.38 5.82
N VAL A 103 -12.89 -11.36 5.67
CA VAL A 103 -14.03 -11.29 4.73
C VAL A 103 -14.90 -10.08 5.06
N GLY A 104 -15.27 -9.33 4.03
CA GLY A 104 -16.14 -8.16 4.14
C GLY A 104 -15.47 -6.90 4.69
N LYS A 105 -14.17 -6.93 4.97
CA LYS A 105 -13.48 -5.75 5.51
C LYS A 105 -13.28 -4.69 4.42
N LEU A 106 -13.54 -3.46 4.81
CA LEU A 106 -13.35 -2.26 4.01
C LEU A 106 -12.48 -1.29 4.82
N GLY A 107 -11.85 -0.38 4.14
CA GLY A 107 -11.06 0.62 4.85
C GLY A 107 -10.19 1.45 3.94
N THR A 108 -9.61 2.47 4.55
CA THR A 108 -8.65 3.37 3.90
C THR A 108 -7.37 3.40 4.72
N LEU A 109 -6.26 3.67 4.03
CA LEU A 109 -4.96 3.79 4.66
C LEU A 109 -4.37 5.16 4.31
N SER A 110 -3.58 5.70 5.22
CA SER A 110 -2.77 6.89 4.95
C SER A 110 -1.35 6.63 5.41
N ILE A 111 -0.38 7.15 4.67
CA ILE A 111 1.03 7.00 4.97
C ILE A 111 1.53 8.29 5.60
N GLY A 112 2.15 8.21 6.77
CA GLY A 112 2.78 9.32 7.45
C GLY A 112 4.28 9.36 7.21
N ASP A 113 5.02 9.59 8.29
CA ASP A 113 6.48 9.75 8.23
C ASP A 113 7.20 8.42 7.99
N ILE A 114 8.39 8.53 7.41
CA ILE A 114 9.32 7.40 7.25
C ILE A 114 10.45 7.63 8.26
N ASP A 115 10.72 6.64 9.11
CA ASP A 115 11.78 6.76 10.11
C ASP A 115 13.17 6.43 9.52
N GLU A 116 14.20 6.52 10.37
CA GLU A 116 15.59 6.30 9.96
C GLU A 116 15.85 4.88 9.46
N ASP A 117 15.05 3.91 9.91
CA ASP A 117 15.21 2.50 9.55
C ASP A 117 14.36 2.11 8.33
N GLY A 118 13.69 3.07 7.72
CA GLY A 118 12.84 2.85 6.54
C GLY A 118 11.44 2.36 6.87
N ASN A 119 11.00 2.49 8.12
CA ASN A 119 9.63 2.16 8.50
C ASN A 119 8.69 3.29 8.10
N HIS A 120 7.70 2.96 7.28
CA HIS A 120 6.63 3.87 6.89
C HIS A 120 5.50 3.77 7.91
N GLU A 121 5.14 4.86 8.54
CA GLU A 121 4.00 4.91 9.45
C GLU A 121 2.70 4.90 8.66
N VAL A 122 1.76 4.08 9.09
CA VAL A 122 0.46 3.95 8.41
C VAL A 122 -0.64 4.04 9.44
N THR A 123 -1.66 4.82 9.10
CA THR A 123 -2.92 4.86 9.84
C THR A 123 -4.00 4.21 8.98
N VAL A 124 -4.72 3.27 9.56
CA VAL A 124 -5.78 2.52 8.88
C VAL A 124 -7.12 2.86 9.52
N GLN A 125 -8.08 3.25 8.70
CA GLN A 125 -9.48 3.39 9.11
C GLN A 125 -10.22 2.15 8.64
N LEU A 126 -10.42 1.21 9.55
CA LEU A 126 -11.05 -0.07 9.25
C LEU A 126 -12.54 -0.01 9.54
N ALA A 127 -13.33 -0.27 8.53
CA ALA A 127 -14.77 -0.34 8.67
C ALA A 127 -15.27 -1.77 8.84
#